data_369da08e0ed8b064d47a697a3a90be37
#
_entry.id   369da08e0ed8b064d47a697a3a90be37
#
_cell.length_a   1.000
_cell.length_b   1.000
_cell.length_c   1.000
_cell.angle_alpha   90.00
_cell.angle_beta   90.00
_cell.angle_gamma   90.00
#
_symmetry.space_group_name_H-M   'P 1'
#
loop_
_entity.id
_entity.type
_entity.pdbx_description
1 polymer ?
#
loop_
_entity_poly.entity_id
_entity_poly.type
_entity_poly.pdbx_seq_one_letter_code
_entity_poly.pdbx_strand_id
1 'polypeptide(L)'
;MTDQTGALTVKTDKRQSVWTRRLVLFLRTMAIVSLLKGIYHWSLVLGIGDGDGSTFEQAGMPWQAATVFFAVIDLVAAVGLWLAAAWGAVVWLTACVSMAAVEVFFPQVYGGRLIVVGVEGLLLFAYLGLAIQSAREHPN
;
A
#
# COMPACT_ATOMS: atom_id res chain seq x y z
N MET A 1 -4.21 -50.33 10.34
CA MET A 1 -4.05 -49.50 11.55
C MET A 1 -3.12 -48.30 11.33
N THR A 2 -2.99 -47.79 10.11
CA THR A 2 -1.91 -46.86 9.75
C THR A 2 -2.34 -45.50 9.17
N ASP A 3 -3.62 -45.20 9.04
CA ASP A 3 -4.02 -44.00 8.28
C ASP A 3 -4.76 -42.92 9.07
N GLN A 4 -4.87 -43.03 10.38
CA GLN A 4 -5.54 -41.97 11.15
C GLN A 4 -4.62 -40.76 11.47
N THR A 5 -3.32 -40.94 11.47
CA THR A 5 -2.36 -39.88 11.75
C THR A 5 -2.18 -38.93 10.54
N GLY A 6 -2.27 -39.45 9.32
CA GLY A 6 -2.19 -38.65 8.10
C GLY A 6 -3.42 -37.78 7.87
N ALA A 7 -4.61 -38.26 8.27
CA ALA A 7 -5.87 -37.50 8.11
C ALA A 7 -6.00 -36.34 9.11
N LEU A 8 -5.35 -36.43 10.27
CA LEU A 8 -5.39 -35.36 11.27
C LEU A 8 -4.44 -34.21 10.94
N THR A 9 -3.29 -34.51 10.32
CA THR A 9 -2.34 -33.47 9.87
C THR A 9 -2.85 -32.67 8.69
N VAL A 10 -3.63 -33.29 7.78
CA VAL A 10 -4.22 -32.58 6.63
C VAL A 10 -5.38 -31.67 7.04
N LYS A 11 -6.05 -31.93 8.15
CA LYS A 11 -7.17 -31.12 8.65
C LYS A 11 -6.76 -29.87 9.38
N THR A 12 -5.55 -29.82 9.93
CA THR A 12 -5.03 -28.65 10.68
C THR A 12 -4.52 -27.55 9.76
N ASP A 13 -4.19 -27.88 8.51
CA ASP A 13 -3.59 -26.93 7.57
C ASP A 13 -4.62 -26.06 6.80
N LYS A 14 -5.90 -26.26 7.01
CA LYS A 14 -6.98 -25.55 6.30
C LYS A 14 -7.69 -24.44 7.07
N ARG A 15 -7.36 -24.19 8.32
CA ARG A 15 -7.88 -23.04 9.04
C ARG A 15 -6.88 -21.89 8.98
N GLN A 16 -6.88 -21.18 7.85
CA GLN A 16 -6.39 -19.80 7.90
C GLN A 16 -7.15 -19.11 9.04
N SER A 17 -6.41 -18.59 10.02
CA SER A 17 -7.02 -17.89 11.12
C SER A 17 -7.86 -16.71 10.59
N VAL A 18 -8.90 -16.36 11.33
CA VAL A 18 -9.79 -15.24 10.95
C VAL A 18 -8.99 -13.96 10.76
N TRP A 19 -7.96 -13.75 11.57
CA TRP A 19 -7.10 -12.56 11.51
C TRP A 19 -6.18 -12.56 10.29
N THR A 20 -5.59 -13.69 9.93
CA THR A 20 -4.80 -13.83 8.70
C THR A 20 -5.65 -13.54 7.46
N ARG A 21 -6.89 -14.05 7.42
CA ARG A 21 -7.83 -13.75 6.33
C ARG A 21 -8.18 -12.26 6.26
N ARG A 22 -8.42 -11.62 7.41
CA ARG A 22 -8.68 -10.17 7.50
C ARG A 22 -7.48 -9.36 7.03
N LEU A 23 -6.28 -9.76 7.44
CA LEU A 23 -5.04 -9.11 6.99
C LEU A 23 -4.87 -9.22 5.47
N VAL A 24 -5.04 -10.40 4.88
CA VAL A 24 -4.95 -10.59 3.42
C VAL A 24 -6.00 -9.75 2.69
N LEU A 25 -7.23 -9.69 3.19
CA LEU A 25 -8.28 -8.86 2.61
C LEU A 25 -7.90 -7.38 2.67
N PHE A 26 -7.38 -6.91 3.81
CA PHE A 26 -6.88 -5.55 3.96
C PHE A 26 -5.76 -5.24 2.97
N LEU A 27 -4.75 -6.12 2.86
CA LEU A 27 -3.65 -5.95 1.92
C LEU A 27 -4.12 -5.86 0.47
N ARG A 28 -5.07 -6.69 0.06
CA ARG A 28 -5.65 -6.64 -1.30
C ARG A 28 -6.46 -5.37 -1.54
N THR A 29 -7.20 -4.89 -0.54
CA THR A 29 -7.90 -3.61 -0.63
C THR A 29 -6.88 -2.47 -0.80
N MET A 30 -5.81 -2.47 0.00
CA MET A 30 -4.75 -1.48 -0.13
C MET A 30 -3.99 -1.59 -1.46
N ALA A 31 -3.87 -2.79 -2.02
CA ALA A 31 -3.31 -2.99 -3.36
C ALA A 31 -4.11 -2.25 -4.43
N ILE A 32 -5.44 -2.33 -4.37
CA ILE A 32 -6.33 -1.61 -5.30
C ILE A 32 -6.17 -0.10 -5.11
N VAL A 33 -6.13 0.38 -3.87
CA VAL A 33 -5.93 1.81 -3.57
C VAL A 33 -4.59 2.30 -4.12
N SER A 34 -3.50 1.54 -3.88
CA SER A 34 -2.17 1.88 -4.40
C SER A 34 -2.13 1.86 -5.92
N LEU A 35 -2.80 0.89 -6.55
CA LEU A 35 -2.92 0.83 -8.00
C LEU A 35 -3.60 2.09 -8.55
N LEU A 36 -4.72 2.50 -7.98
CA LEU A 36 -5.46 3.70 -8.39
C LEU A 36 -4.63 4.97 -8.17
N LYS A 37 -3.93 5.08 -7.05
CA LYS A 37 -3.00 6.20 -6.79
C LYS A 37 -1.87 6.24 -7.83
N GLY A 38 -1.24 5.11 -8.11
CA GLY A 38 -0.18 5.02 -9.11
C GLY A 38 -0.65 5.42 -10.50
N ILE A 39 -1.82 4.93 -10.93
CA ILE A 39 -2.44 5.32 -12.21
C ILE A 39 -2.76 6.81 -12.23
N TYR A 40 -3.28 7.36 -11.13
CA TYR A 40 -3.54 8.79 -11.02
C TYR A 40 -2.25 9.63 -11.21
N HIS A 41 -1.16 9.28 -10.53
CA HIS A 41 0.12 9.97 -10.71
C HIS A 41 0.66 9.81 -12.13
N TRP A 42 0.49 8.65 -12.75
CA TRP A 42 0.85 8.45 -14.15
C TRP A 42 -0.01 9.29 -15.10
N SER A 43 -1.29 9.47 -14.83
CA SER A 43 -2.14 10.34 -15.64
C SER A 43 -1.65 11.79 -15.62
N LEU A 44 -1.15 12.25 -14.47
CA LEU A 44 -0.52 13.58 -14.35
C LEU A 44 0.77 13.69 -15.16
N VAL A 45 1.63 12.65 -15.12
CA VAL A 45 2.87 12.61 -15.89
C VAL A 45 2.62 12.63 -17.39
N LEU A 46 1.56 11.93 -17.84
CA LEU A 46 1.20 11.83 -19.26
C LEU A 46 0.31 12.98 -19.74
N GLY A 47 -0.08 13.92 -18.86
CA GLY A 47 -0.96 15.03 -19.22
C GLY A 47 -2.39 14.58 -19.61
N ILE A 48 -2.83 13.40 -19.09
CA ILE A 48 -4.17 12.89 -19.38
C ILE A 48 -5.21 13.71 -18.59
N GLY A 49 -6.06 14.42 -19.33
CA GLY A 49 -7.09 15.30 -18.73
C GLY A 49 -6.73 16.78 -18.75
N ASP A 50 -5.50 17.12 -19.06
CA ASP A 50 -5.08 18.51 -19.31
C ASP A 50 -5.30 18.83 -20.78
N GLY A 51 -6.12 19.82 -21.08
CA GLY A 51 -6.53 20.14 -22.46
C GLY A 51 -5.39 20.54 -23.39
N ASP A 52 -4.20 20.88 -22.87
CA ASP A 52 -3.00 21.26 -23.62
C ASP A 52 -1.75 20.44 -23.26
N GLY A 53 -1.86 19.46 -22.35
CA GLY A 53 -0.77 18.53 -22.02
C GLY A 53 0.45 19.15 -21.32
N SER A 54 0.37 20.38 -20.86
CA SER A 54 1.53 21.16 -20.43
C SER A 54 1.73 21.22 -18.90
N THR A 55 0.77 20.76 -18.09
CA THR A 55 0.81 20.96 -16.64
C THR A 55 2.01 20.29 -16.01
N PHE A 56 2.36 19.07 -16.42
CA PHE A 56 3.51 18.37 -15.87
C PHE A 56 4.82 19.09 -16.23
N GLU A 57 4.99 19.50 -17.49
CA GLU A 57 6.22 20.16 -17.97
C GLU A 57 6.40 21.55 -17.36
N GLN A 58 5.32 22.26 -17.09
CA GLN A 58 5.33 23.59 -16.47
C GLN A 58 5.47 23.57 -14.95
N ALA A 59 5.25 22.42 -14.33
CA ALA A 59 5.38 22.26 -12.88
C ALA A 59 6.84 22.34 -12.44
N GLY A 60 7.06 22.79 -11.21
CA GLY A 60 8.41 22.84 -10.63
C GLY A 60 9.04 21.46 -10.48
N MET A 61 10.36 21.39 -10.60
CA MET A 61 11.14 20.14 -10.46
C MET A 61 10.80 19.30 -9.23
N PRO A 62 10.58 19.88 -8.02
CA PRO A 62 10.23 19.09 -6.84
C PRO A 62 8.90 18.36 -7.02
N TRP A 63 7.90 19.00 -7.65
CA TRP A 63 6.61 18.40 -7.92
C TRP A 63 6.70 17.29 -8.96
N GLN A 64 7.46 17.52 -10.05
CA GLN A 64 7.69 16.51 -11.09
C GLN A 64 8.37 15.27 -10.51
N ALA A 65 9.44 15.45 -9.72
CA ALA A 65 10.19 14.35 -9.10
C ALA A 65 9.31 13.56 -8.11
N ALA A 66 8.54 14.24 -7.28
CA ALA A 66 7.63 13.58 -6.34
C ALA A 66 6.53 12.80 -7.09
N THR A 67 5.94 13.39 -8.11
CA THR A 67 4.87 12.75 -8.91
C THR A 67 5.36 11.49 -9.61
N VAL A 68 6.54 11.51 -10.23
CA VAL A 68 7.16 10.32 -10.85
C VAL A 68 7.49 9.26 -9.78
N PHE A 69 8.06 9.69 -8.65
CA PHE A 69 8.38 8.77 -7.56
C PHE A 69 7.12 8.02 -7.07
N PHE A 70 6.03 8.74 -6.79
CA PHE A 70 4.78 8.11 -6.35
C PHE A 70 4.11 7.30 -7.45
N ALA A 71 4.20 7.72 -8.71
CA ALA A 71 3.70 6.94 -9.85
C ALA A 71 4.34 5.55 -9.92
N VAL A 72 5.62 5.43 -9.59
CA VAL A 72 6.35 4.16 -9.61
C VAL A 72 6.14 3.36 -8.33
N ILE A 73 6.37 3.98 -7.16
CA ILE A 73 6.36 3.26 -5.87
C ILE A 73 4.96 2.71 -5.52
N ASP A 74 3.90 3.44 -5.85
CA ASP A 74 2.52 2.99 -5.60
C ASP A 74 2.16 1.76 -6.47
N LEU A 75 2.63 1.70 -7.72
CA LEU A 75 2.42 0.51 -8.57
C LEU A 75 3.21 -0.70 -8.09
N VAL A 76 4.45 -0.51 -7.65
CA VAL A 76 5.27 -1.58 -7.07
C VAL A 76 4.63 -2.08 -5.78
N ALA A 77 4.18 -1.18 -4.92
CA ALA A 77 3.45 -1.53 -3.70
C ALA A 77 2.17 -2.32 -4.01
N ALA A 78 1.40 -1.90 -5.02
CA ALA A 78 0.16 -2.59 -5.43
C ALA A 78 0.42 -4.06 -5.78
N VAL A 79 1.45 -4.36 -6.54
CA VAL A 79 1.83 -5.74 -6.89
C VAL A 79 2.19 -6.55 -5.64
N GLY A 80 3.06 -6.02 -4.80
CA GLY A 80 3.50 -6.72 -3.58
C GLY A 80 2.37 -6.95 -2.57
N LEU A 81 1.50 -5.97 -2.39
CA LEU A 81 0.32 -6.08 -1.52
C LEU A 81 -0.70 -7.10 -2.06
N TRP A 82 -0.93 -7.11 -3.37
CA TRP A 82 -1.82 -8.09 -4.00
C TRP A 82 -1.36 -9.52 -3.78
N LEU A 83 -0.06 -9.75 -3.88
CA LEU A 83 0.58 -11.03 -3.60
C LEU A 83 0.64 -11.35 -2.10
N ALA A 84 0.22 -10.44 -1.22
CA ALA A 84 0.37 -10.52 0.23
C ALA A 84 1.83 -10.84 0.64
N ALA A 85 2.79 -10.34 -0.12
CA ALA A 85 4.20 -10.53 0.13
C ALA A 85 4.71 -9.52 1.19
N ALA A 86 5.62 -9.95 2.06
CA ALA A 86 6.17 -9.08 3.11
C ALA A 86 6.84 -7.82 2.54
N TRP A 87 7.55 -7.94 1.42
CA TRP A 87 8.19 -6.80 0.76
C TRP A 87 7.17 -5.78 0.24
N GLY A 88 5.98 -6.22 -0.17
CA GLY A 88 4.90 -5.33 -0.62
C GLY A 88 4.42 -4.41 0.50
N ALA A 89 4.28 -4.92 1.73
CA ALA A 89 3.95 -4.12 2.89
C ALA A 89 5.06 -3.09 3.20
N VAL A 90 6.33 -3.48 3.08
CA VAL A 90 7.47 -2.56 3.29
C VAL A 90 7.47 -1.43 2.26
N VAL A 91 7.28 -1.74 0.99
CA VAL A 91 7.20 -0.73 -0.09
C VAL A 91 6.02 0.20 0.12
N TRP A 92 4.85 -0.34 0.49
CA TRP A 92 3.68 0.47 0.80
C TRP A 92 3.90 1.40 2.00
N LEU A 93 4.48 0.90 3.10
CA LEU A 93 4.82 1.72 4.26
C LEU A 93 5.81 2.83 3.88
N THR A 94 6.79 2.52 3.04
CA THR A 94 7.74 3.52 2.52
C THR A 94 7.01 4.59 1.71
N ALA A 95 6.07 4.22 0.85
CA ALA A 95 5.26 5.16 0.09
C ALA A 95 4.44 6.08 1.02
N CYS A 96 3.76 5.51 2.04
CA CYS A 96 2.98 6.27 3.02
C CYS A 96 3.85 7.26 3.82
N VAL A 97 4.99 6.79 4.33
CA VAL A 97 5.92 7.66 5.09
C VAL A 97 6.50 8.75 4.19
N SER A 98 6.84 8.43 2.95
CA SER A 98 7.34 9.40 1.98
C SER A 98 6.28 10.47 1.64
N MET A 99 5.02 10.06 1.45
CA MET A 99 3.93 11.01 1.20
C MET A 99 3.72 11.91 2.40
N ALA A 100 3.66 11.37 3.62
CA ALA A 100 3.54 12.15 4.84
C ALA A 100 4.71 13.13 5.00
N ALA A 101 5.94 12.71 4.70
CA ALA A 101 7.11 13.57 4.74
C ALA A 101 7.02 14.72 3.72
N VAL A 102 6.60 14.44 2.50
CA VAL A 102 6.41 15.48 1.47
C VAL A 102 5.32 16.46 1.88
N GLU A 103 4.19 16.01 2.40
CA GLU A 103 3.09 16.88 2.83
C GLU A 103 3.47 17.77 4.03
N VAL A 104 4.29 17.28 4.96
CA VAL A 104 4.69 18.01 6.17
C VAL A 104 5.88 18.93 5.90
N PHE A 105 6.93 18.45 5.23
CA PHE A 105 8.17 19.21 5.05
C PHE A 105 8.18 20.04 3.76
N PHE A 106 7.39 19.66 2.77
CA PHE A 106 7.31 20.32 1.47
C PHE A 106 5.86 20.63 1.06
N PRO A 107 5.12 21.41 1.89
CA PRO A 107 3.70 21.69 1.63
C PRO A 107 3.47 22.40 0.29
N GLN A 108 4.49 23.03 -0.27
CA GLN A 108 4.43 23.67 -1.59
C GLN A 108 4.29 22.65 -2.74
N VAL A 109 4.58 21.35 -2.52
CA VAL A 109 4.49 20.33 -3.57
C VAL A 109 3.04 19.95 -3.82
N TYR A 110 2.30 19.54 -2.77
CA TYR A 110 0.91 19.07 -2.88
C TYR A 110 -0.10 19.88 -2.06
N GLY A 111 0.30 21.01 -1.48
CA GLY A 111 -0.57 21.91 -0.75
C GLY A 111 -0.74 21.61 0.73
N GLY A 112 0.10 20.73 1.31
CA GLY A 112 0.13 20.46 2.76
C GLY A 112 -1.18 19.87 3.29
N ARG A 113 -1.73 18.87 2.62
CA ARG A 113 -3.02 18.25 2.97
C ARG A 113 -2.90 17.36 4.20
N LEU A 114 -2.92 17.93 5.39
CA LEU A 114 -2.83 17.18 6.65
C LEU A 114 -3.89 16.07 6.78
N ILE A 115 -5.02 16.18 6.08
CA ILE A 115 -6.04 15.13 6.05
C ILE A 115 -5.51 13.86 5.38
N VAL A 116 -4.68 13.98 4.35
CA VAL A 116 -4.02 12.83 3.68
C VAL A 116 -3.08 12.14 4.67
N VAL A 117 -2.27 12.91 5.38
CA VAL A 117 -1.38 12.39 6.44
C VAL A 117 -2.17 11.65 7.53
N GLY A 118 -3.30 12.22 7.95
CA GLY A 118 -4.19 11.61 8.95
C GLY A 118 -4.78 10.27 8.47
N VAL A 119 -5.26 10.21 7.23
CA VAL A 119 -5.81 8.98 6.64
C VAL A 119 -4.73 7.91 6.47
N GLU A 120 -3.56 8.28 5.97
CA GLU A 120 -2.45 7.34 5.82
C GLU A 120 -1.96 6.82 7.17
N GLY A 121 -1.87 7.68 8.18
CA GLY A 121 -1.56 7.29 9.56
C GLY A 121 -2.56 6.28 10.12
N LEU A 122 -3.86 6.52 9.92
CA LEU A 122 -4.93 5.60 10.34
C LEU A 122 -4.79 4.22 9.66
N LEU A 123 -4.54 4.20 8.37
CA LEU A 123 -4.34 2.96 7.61
C LEU A 123 -3.10 2.19 8.09
N LEU A 124 -2.02 2.90 8.42
CA LEU A 124 -0.81 2.33 8.97
C LEU A 124 -1.08 1.66 10.34
N PHE A 125 -1.80 2.32 11.24
CA PHE A 125 -2.19 1.74 12.52
C PHE A 125 -3.12 0.53 12.35
N ALA A 126 -4.06 0.57 11.41
CA ALA A 126 -4.92 -0.56 11.09
C ALA A 126 -4.09 -1.77 10.61
N TYR A 127 -3.12 -1.53 9.71
CA TYR A 127 -2.19 -2.57 9.27
C TYR A 127 -1.41 -3.19 10.43
N LEU A 128 -0.79 -2.37 11.27
CA LEU A 128 -0.02 -2.84 12.43
C LEU A 128 -0.89 -3.67 13.39
N GLY A 129 -2.11 -3.22 13.67
CA GLY A 129 -3.05 -3.95 14.51
C GLY A 129 -3.39 -5.33 13.93
N LEU A 130 -3.71 -5.40 12.65
CA LEU A 130 -4.01 -6.66 11.97
C LEU A 130 -2.79 -7.59 11.90
N ALA A 131 -1.61 -7.05 11.62
CA ALA A 131 -0.36 -7.82 11.55
C ALA A 131 0.01 -8.41 12.91
N ILE A 132 -0.10 -7.64 14.00
CA ILE A 132 0.16 -8.11 15.36
C ILE A 132 -0.86 -9.20 15.76
N GLN A 133 -2.14 -9.02 15.46
CA GLN A 133 -3.15 -10.02 15.78
C GLN A 133 -2.94 -11.32 14.99
N SER A 134 -2.62 -11.20 13.69
CA SER A 134 -2.30 -12.36 12.86
C SER A 134 -1.05 -13.11 13.37
N ALA A 135 -0.02 -12.39 13.79
CA ALA A 135 1.20 -12.98 14.34
C ALA A 135 0.97 -13.69 15.68
N ARG A 136 0.07 -13.19 16.53
CA ARG A 136 -0.28 -13.83 17.82
C ARG A 136 -1.00 -15.16 17.67
N GLU A 137 -1.69 -15.38 16.56
CA GLU A 137 -2.40 -16.64 16.31
C GLU A 137 -1.47 -17.74 15.75
N HIS A 138 -0.28 -17.37 15.30
CA HIS A 138 0.74 -18.30 14.82
C HIS A 138 2.06 -18.05 15.57
N PRO A 139 2.11 -18.30 16.89
CA PRO A 139 3.39 -18.30 17.60
C PRO A 139 4.23 -19.47 17.07
N ASN A 140 5.45 -19.17 16.61
CA ASN A 140 6.44 -20.17 16.19
C ASN A 140 6.80 -21.12 17.31
#